data_506aa566425a2c881fecc66f47889d12
#
_entry.id   506aa566425a2c881fecc66f47889d12
#
_cell.length_a   1.000
_cell.length_b   1.000
_cell.length_c   1.000
_cell.angle_alpha   90.00
_cell.angle_beta   90.00
_cell.angle_gamma   90.00
#
_symmetry.space_group_name_H-M   'P 1'
#
loop_
_entity.id
_entity.type
_entity.pdbx_description
1 polymer ?
#
loop_
_entity_poly.entity_id
_entity_poly.type
_entity_poly.pdbx_seq_one_letter_code
_entity_poly.pdbx_strand_id
1 'polypeptide(L)'
;GLGDVYKRQKEEWEKLAAKVAALPDSMGGLDIKRWLFSGAGELIPDKQGRVLIPSDLREFAGLTKDVVVIGLDDKAEIWDKELWDNQQSNMDMEKMLAAMQQLGI
;
A
#
# COMPACT_ATOMS: atom_id res chain seq x y z
N GLY A 1 17.89 -6.53 -10.73
CA GLY A 1 17.53 -7.84 -10.18
C GLY A 1 16.69 -7.72 -8.90
N LEU A 2 16.36 -8.84 -8.30
CA LEU A 2 15.57 -8.88 -7.06
C LEU A 2 16.20 -8.11 -5.91
N GLY A 3 17.53 -8.10 -5.83
CA GLY A 3 18.27 -7.34 -4.82
C GLY A 3 18.04 -5.83 -4.94
N ASP A 4 17.92 -5.32 -6.15
CA ASP A 4 17.68 -3.90 -6.39
C ASP A 4 16.24 -3.51 -6.01
N VAL A 5 15.28 -4.38 -6.32
CA VAL A 5 13.87 -4.19 -5.92
C VAL A 5 13.76 -4.16 -4.40
N TYR A 6 14.37 -5.11 -3.72
CA TYR A 6 14.37 -5.20 -2.26
C TYR A 6 14.97 -3.94 -1.62
N LYS A 7 16.13 -3.51 -2.12
CA LYS A 7 16.79 -2.30 -1.64
C LYS A 7 15.91 -1.06 -1.80
N ARG A 8 15.25 -0.92 -2.95
CA ARG A 8 14.36 0.19 -3.22
C ARG A 8 13.14 0.20 -2.29
N GLN A 9 12.54 -0.95 -2.05
CA GLN A 9 11.41 -1.09 -1.12
C GLN A 9 11.82 -0.68 0.30
N LYS A 10 13.00 -1.10 0.74
CA LYS A 10 13.52 -0.75 2.05
C LYS A 10 13.76 0.76 2.18
N GLU A 11 14.34 1.38 1.17
CA GLU A 11 14.56 2.83 1.13
C GLU A 11 13.25 3.61 1.18
N GLU A 12 12.23 3.18 0.41
CA GLU A 12 10.91 3.82 0.42
C GLU A 12 10.21 3.66 1.77
N TRP A 13 10.33 2.49 2.39
CA TRP A 13 9.82 2.26 3.74
C TRP A 13 10.49 3.17 4.76
N GLU A 14 11.80 3.31 4.70
CA GLU A 14 12.56 4.18 5.62
C GLU A 14 12.14 5.65 5.48
N LYS A 15 11.88 6.12 4.26
CA LYS A 15 11.37 7.47 4.01
C LYS A 15 9.99 7.67 4.63
N LEU A 16 9.10 6.74 4.43
CA LEU A 16 7.75 6.79 5.02
C LEU A 16 7.81 6.75 6.54
N ALA A 17 8.59 5.84 7.08
CA ALA A 17 8.78 5.68 8.53
C ALA A 17 9.32 6.97 9.17
N ALA A 18 10.27 7.63 8.52
CA ALA A 18 10.82 8.89 8.99
C ALA A 18 9.77 10.01 9.02
N LYS A 19 8.93 10.09 7.98
CA LYS A 19 7.85 11.08 7.92
C LYS A 19 6.83 10.85 9.03
N VAL A 20 6.43 9.61 9.24
CA VAL A 20 5.46 9.24 10.29
C VAL A 20 6.06 9.48 11.67
N ALA A 21 7.31 9.10 11.89
CA ALA A 21 8.00 9.32 13.17
C ALA A 21 8.11 10.80 13.54
N ALA A 22 8.18 11.69 12.55
CA ALA A 22 8.26 13.13 12.75
C ALA A 22 6.92 13.79 13.08
N LEU A 23 5.80 13.08 12.94
CA LEU A 23 4.48 13.62 13.28
C LEU A 23 4.38 13.91 14.79
N PRO A 24 3.73 15.03 15.19
CA PRO A 24 3.42 15.22 16.59
C PRO A 24 2.49 14.13 17.13
N ASP A 25 2.66 13.74 18.39
CA ASP A 25 1.80 12.74 19.02
C ASP A 25 0.34 13.21 19.19
N SER A 26 0.11 14.52 19.12
CA SER A 26 -1.23 15.10 19.12
C SER A 26 -1.92 14.92 17.78
N MET A 27 -3.22 15.15 17.72
CA MET A 27 -4.04 15.16 16.49
C MET A 27 -3.95 13.86 15.68
N GLY A 28 -3.90 12.73 16.38
CA GLY A 28 -3.87 11.41 15.74
C GLY A 28 -2.49 10.91 15.33
N GLY A 29 -1.43 11.70 15.56
CA GLY A 29 -0.07 11.29 15.18
C GLY A 29 0.42 10.03 15.90
N LEU A 30 0.10 9.89 17.19
CA LEU A 30 0.46 8.72 17.97
C LEU A 30 -0.31 7.47 17.48
N ASP A 31 -1.57 7.61 17.13
CA ASP A 31 -2.37 6.50 16.63
C ASP A 31 -1.86 6.02 15.28
N ILE A 32 -1.48 6.93 14.38
CA ILE A 32 -0.87 6.58 13.10
C ILE A 32 0.44 5.83 13.31
N LYS A 33 1.29 6.28 14.23
CA LYS A 33 2.55 5.61 14.56
C LYS A 33 2.30 4.19 15.04
N ARG A 34 1.38 4.01 15.98
CA ARG A 34 1.03 2.70 16.51
C ARG A 34 0.50 1.77 15.42
N TRP A 35 -0.41 2.26 14.62
CA TRP A 35 -1.02 1.48 13.54
C TRP A 35 0.01 1.06 12.50
N LEU A 36 0.80 2.00 12.00
CA LEU A 36 1.76 1.73 10.93
C LEU A 36 2.88 0.82 11.41
N PHE A 37 3.51 1.15 12.54
CA PHE A 37 4.69 0.40 13.00
C PHE A 37 4.34 -0.96 13.60
N SER A 38 3.17 -1.13 14.18
CA SER A 38 2.73 -2.43 14.68
C SER A 38 2.29 -3.38 13.57
N GLY A 39 1.75 -2.85 12.48
CA GLY A 39 1.25 -3.63 11.35
C GLY A 39 2.27 -3.92 10.27
N ALA A 40 3.41 -3.22 10.28
CA ALA A 40 4.44 -3.40 9.27
C ALA A 40 5.24 -4.68 9.49
N GLY A 41 5.55 -5.37 8.40
CA GLY A 41 6.36 -6.56 8.44
C GLY A 41 7.15 -6.73 7.15
N GLU A 42 8.23 -7.48 7.24
CA GLU A 42 9.05 -7.83 6.11
C GLU A 42 8.69 -9.25 5.67
N LEU A 43 8.34 -9.42 4.40
CA LEU A 43 7.97 -10.71 3.83
C LEU A 43 9.07 -11.17 2.89
N ILE A 44 9.52 -12.42 3.09
CA ILE A 44 10.57 -13.01 2.28
C ILE A 44 9.93 -14.03 1.35
N PRO A 45 10.05 -13.87 0.01
CA PRO A 45 9.52 -14.86 -0.92
C PRO A 45 10.20 -16.22 -0.76
N ASP A 46 9.43 -17.29 -0.94
CA ASP A 46 9.99 -18.64 -1.01
C ASP A 46 10.71 -18.85 -2.35
N LYS A 47 11.22 -20.09 -2.57
CA LYS A 47 11.96 -20.41 -3.79
C LYS A 47 11.14 -20.29 -5.07
N GLN A 48 9.81 -20.29 -4.95
CA GLN A 48 8.89 -20.17 -6.09
C GLN A 48 8.34 -18.75 -6.23
N GLY A 49 8.86 -17.80 -5.45
CA GLY A 49 8.43 -16.40 -5.48
C GLY A 49 7.13 -16.12 -4.74
N ARG A 50 6.68 -17.06 -3.90
CA ARG A 50 5.44 -16.89 -3.12
C ARG A 50 5.74 -16.24 -1.79
N VAL A 51 4.84 -15.36 -1.35
CA VAL A 51 4.88 -14.76 -0.02
C VAL A 51 3.58 -15.06 0.71
N LEU A 52 3.67 -15.25 2.03
CA LEU A 52 2.50 -15.40 2.87
C LEU A 52 2.15 -14.04 3.48
N ILE A 53 1.02 -13.49 3.08
CA ILE A 53 0.51 -12.27 3.70
C ILE A 53 0.01 -12.62 5.11
N PRO A 54 0.46 -11.94 6.17
CA PRO A 54 -0.03 -12.20 7.52
C PRO A 54 -1.55 -12.11 7.63
N SER A 55 -2.14 -12.93 8.49
CA SER A 55 -3.59 -13.05 8.61
C SER A 55 -4.27 -11.75 9.00
N ASP A 56 -3.65 -10.93 9.84
CA ASP A 56 -4.17 -9.62 10.23
C ASP A 56 -4.25 -8.65 9.06
N LEU A 57 -3.26 -8.67 8.16
CA LEU A 57 -3.27 -7.85 6.95
C LEU A 57 -4.26 -8.36 5.93
N ARG A 58 -4.40 -9.69 5.78
CA ARG A 58 -5.43 -10.28 4.91
C ARG A 58 -6.82 -9.88 5.35
N GLU A 59 -7.07 -9.93 6.64
CA GLU A 59 -8.34 -9.57 7.24
C GLU A 59 -8.62 -8.07 7.08
N PHE A 60 -7.64 -7.23 7.36
CA PHE A 60 -7.75 -5.78 7.19
C PHE A 60 -8.10 -5.41 5.75
N ALA A 61 -7.44 -6.02 4.77
CA ALA A 61 -7.65 -5.74 3.34
C ALA A 61 -8.85 -6.50 2.76
N GLY A 62 -9.48 -7.40 3.51
CA GLY A 62 -10.59 -8.20 3.04
C GLY A 62 -10.22 -9.18 1.92
N LEU A 63 -8.97 -9.67 1.94
CA LEU A 63 -8.49 -10.59 0.90
C LEU A 63 -9.16 -11.95 1.08
N THR A 64 -9.75 -12.47 0.00
CA THR A 64 -10.38 -13.78 0.00
C THR A 64 -9.55 -14.81 -0.78
N LYS A 65 -9.66 -14.84 -2.10
CA LYS A 65 -8.94 -15.82 -2.92
C LYS A 65 -8.10 -15.13 -3.98
N ASP A 66 -8.75 -14.43 -4.90
CA ASP A 66 -8.07 -13.77 -6.02
C ASP A 66 -7.74 -12.33 -5.65
N VAL A 67 -6.56 -11.89 -6.00
CA VAL A 67 -6.07 -10.56 -5.70
C VAL A 67 -5.61 -9.85 -6.96
N VAL A 68 -5.61 -8.52 -6.91
CA VAL A 68 -5.03 -7.65 -7.93
C VAL A 68 -3.90 -6.87 -7.30
N VAL A 69 -2.76 -6.83 -7.96
CA VAL A 69 -1.61 -6.03 -7.52
C VAL A 69 -1.51 -4.81 -8.42
N ILE A 70 -1.59 -3.63 -7.81
CA ILE A 70 -1.59 -2.35 -8.52
C ILE A 70 -0.28 -1.64 -8.20
N GLY A 71 0.51 -1.35 -9.23
CA GLY A 71 1.71 -0.53 -9.08
C GLY A 71 1.36 0.94 -9.03
N LEU A 72 1.80 1.62 -7.99
CA LEU A 72 1.80 3.06 -7.86
C LEU A 72 3.25 3.51 -7.83
N ASP A 73 3.54 4.74 -8.19
CA ASP A 73 4.91 5.24 -8.37
C ASP A 73 5.94 4.69 -7.37
N ASP A 74 5.70 4.84 -6.08
CA ASP A 74 6.62 4.50 -5.00
C ASP A 74 6.23 3.25 -4.21
N LYS A 75 5.13 2.59 -4.58
CA LYS A 75 4.58 1.45 -3.84
C LYS A 75 3.72 0.58 -4.74
N ALA A 76 3.31 -0.55 -4.22
CA ALA A 76 2.26 -1.37 -4.81
C ALA A 76 1.17 -1.61 -3.77
N GLU A 77 -0.05 -1.77 -4.25
CA GLU A 77 -1.20 -2.14 -3.42
C GLU A 77 -1.69 -3.52 -3.80
N ILE A 78 -2.11 -4.28 -2.80
CA ILE A 78 -2.74 -5.58 -3.01
C ILE A 78 -4.21 -5.45 -2.62
N TRP A 79 -5.08 -5.69 -3.58
CA TRP A 79 -6.52 -5.59 -3.41
C TRP A 79 -7.16 -6.97 -3.57
N ASP A 80 -8.21 -7.24 -2.82
CA ASP A 80 -9.13 -8.31 -3.17
C ASP A 80 -9.75 -8.00 -4.53
N LYS A 81 -9.80 -9.00 -5.44
CA LYS A 81 -10.22 -8.76 -6.81
C LYS A 81 -11.65 -8.19 -6.89
N GLU A 82 -12.56 -8.73 -6.11
CA GLU A 82 -13.95 -8.27 -6.11
C GLU A 82 -14.07 -6.83 -5.59
N LEU A 83 -13.35 -6.51 -4.53
CA LEU A 83 -13.30 -5.14 -3.99
C LEU A 83 -12.68 -4.16 -5.00
N TRP A 84 -11.66 -4.60 -5.72
CA TRP A 84 -11.04 -3.79 -6.78
C TRP A 84 -12.03 -3.51 -7.91
N ASP A 85 -12.73 -4.54 -8.39
CA ASP A 85 -13.72 -4.38 -9.46
C ASP A 85 -14.83 -3.41 -9.05
N ASN A 86 -15.30 -3.47 -7.79
CA ASN A 86 -16.27 -2.54 -7.24
C ASN A 86 -15.72 -1.10 -7.18
N GLN A 87 -14.47 -0.95 -6.77
CA GLN A 87 -13.82 0.36 -6.73
C GLN A 87 -13.75 0.99 -8.12
N GLN A 88 -13.41 0.20 -9.14
CA GLN A 88 -13.38 0.66 -10.53
C GLN A 88 -14.76 1.11 -11.01
N SER A 89 -15.79 0.36 -10.68
CA SER A 89 -17.17 0.66 -11.07
C SER A 89 -17.69 1.94 -10.42
N ASN A 90 -17.20 2.31 -9.25
CA ASN A 90 -17.63 3.48 -8.48
C ASN A 90 -16.70 4.69 -8.64
N MET A 91 -15.82 4.65 -9.63
CA MET A 91 -14.87 5.74 -9.89
C MET A 91 -15.61 6.99 -10.36
N ASP A 92 -15.29 8.14 -9.74
CA ASP A 92 -15.86 9.42 -10.11
C ASP A 92 -15.08 10.02 -11.28
N MET A 93 -15.64 9.86 -12.49
CA MET A 93 -15.00 10.34 -13.72
C MET A 93 -14.90 11.87 -13.78
N GLU A 94 -15.86 12.57 -13.22
CA GLU A 94 -15.83 14.05 -13.23
C GLU A 94 -14.65 14.57 -12.39
N LYS A 95 -14.43 14.00 -11.22
CA LYS A 95 -13.29 14.35 -10.37
C LYS A 95 -11.97 14.00 -11.02
N MET A 96 -11.90 12.84 -11.69
CA MET A 96 -10.71 12.43 -12.43
C MET A 96 -10.38 13.42 -13.55
N LEU A 97 -11.37 13.78 -14.37
CA LEU A 97 -11.18 14.72 -15.47
C LEU A 97 -10.74 16.10 -14.95
N ALA A 98 -11.31 16.57 -13.85
CA ALA A 98 -10.92 17.82 -13.24
C ALA A 98 -9.45 17.79 -12.77
N ALA A 99 -9.05 16.69 -12.13
CA ALA A 99 -7.65 16.49 -11.70
C ALA A 99 -6.69 16.46 -12.90
N MET A 100 -7.07 15.78 -13.98
CA MET A 100 -6.27 15.72 -15.20
C MET A 100 -6.08 17.10 -15.81
N GLN A 101 -7.13 17.91 -15.85
CA GLN A 101 -7.04 19.29 -16.35
C GLN A 101 -6.06 20.14 -15.53
N GLN A 102 -6.08 20.00 -14.20
CA GLN A 102 -5.13 20.70 -13.34
C GLN A 102 -3.68 20.28 -13.62
N LEU A 103 -3.46 19.05 -14.03
CA LEU A 103 -2.14 18.51 -14.39
C LEU A 103 -1.74 18.83 -15.83
N GLY A 104 -2.63 19.38 -16.63
CA GLY A 104 -2.36 19.69 -18.03
C GLY A 104 -2.39 18.49 -18.97
N ILE A 105 -3.13 17.46 -18.60
CA ILE A 105 -3.23 16.23 -19.41
C ILE A 105 -4.65 15.98 -19.90
#